data_60886663c68e265f259af29ac7583f3f
#
_entry.id   60886663c68e265f259af29ac7583f3f
#
_cell.length_a   1.000
_cell.length_b   1.000
_cell.length_c   1.000
_cell.angle_alpha   90.00
_cell.angle_beta   90.00
_cell.angle_gamma   90.00
#
_symmetry.space_group_name_H-M   'P 1'
#
loop_
_entity.id
_entity.type
_entity.pdbx_description
1 polymer ?
#
loop_
_entity_poly.entity_id
_entity_poly.type
_entity_poly.pdbx_seq_one_letter_code
_entity_poly.pdbx_strand_id
1 'polypeptide(L)'
;MFAREYQSFGNHSDILSRHTNARAAPLPPPPRVRAQVFWRERQSFLMGPKEREPALPFALDFYPLEAPEFTRIHPFFENLRKARLTTTKCTKCGAVHWQPRVVCPKCNSDSLEWIDLPKEGELFAFTEVRAGAPIGFEKDVPFVTGLVHLKGTEILLTARIDGAKYEALKIGDRVHLKVVDLPDGRVWFRFAPWV
;
A
#
# COMPACT_ATOMS: atom_id res chain seq x y z
N MET A 1 9.43 -41.99 31.47
CA MET A 1 9.39 -41.74 32.90
C MET A 1 9.96 -40.36 33.16
N PHE A 2 9.11 -39.31 33.12
CA PHE A 2 9.32 -37.98 33.69
C PHE A 2 7.96 -37.25 33.63
N ALA A 3 7.21 -37.41 34.73
CA ALA A 3 6.05 -36.58 35.05
C ALA A 3 6.56 -35.22 35.54
N ARG A 4 6.08 -34.13 34.99
CA ARG A 4 6.21 -32.79 35.55
C ARG A 4 4.87 -32.32 36.07
N GLU A 5 4.89 -32.04 37.35
CA GLU A 5 3.80 -31.52 38.17
C GLU A 5 3.26 -30.20 37.61
N TYR A 6 1.93 -30.15 37.48
CA TYR A 6 1.16 -28.94 37.20
C TYR A 6 0.83 -28.31 38.55
N GLN A 7 1.55 -27.24 38.93
CA GLN A 7 1.17 -26.44 40.09
C GLN A 7 -0.07 -25.58 39.77
N SER A 8 -1.06 -25.75 40.64
CA SER A 8 -2.33 -25.02 40.60
C SER A 8 -2.09 -23.55 40.86
N PHE A 9 -2.56 -22.70 39.93
CA PHE A 9 -2.69 -21.26 40.13
C PHE A 9 -3.95 -21.01 40.98
N GLY A 10 -3.73 -20.34 42.13
CA GLY A 10 -4.75 -19.96 43.10
C GLY A 10 -5.84 -19.03 42.51
N ASN A 11 -6.99 -19.13 43.12
CA ASN A 11 -8.25 -18.44 42.81
C ASN A 11 -8.11 -16.92 42.69
N HIS A 12 -8.60 -16.41 41.57
CA HIS A 12 -8.62 -15.00 41.17
C HIS A 12 -9.70 -14.15 41.91
N SER A 13 -10.31 -14.68 42.99
CA SER A 13 -11.42 -14.04 43.71
C SER A 13 -11.03 -13.08 44.83
N ASP A 14 -9.76 -13.03 45.24
CA ASP A 14 -9.36 -12.24 46.42
C ASP A 14 -8.77 -10.85 46.13
N ILE A 15 -8.74 -10.38 44.88
CA ILE A 15 -8.16 -9.07 44.54
C ILE A 15 -9.23 -7.96 44.43
N LEU A 16 -10.51 -8.29 44.45
CA LEU A 16 -11.57 -7.30 44.17
C LEU A 16 -12.23 -6.67 45.45
N SER A 17 -11.76 -6.96 46.67
CA SER A 17 -12.42 -6.50 47.88
C SER A 17 -11.76 -5.31 48.60
N ARG A 18 -10.80 -4.59 48.03
CA ARG A 18 -10.14 -3.44 48.69
C ARG A 18 -10.13 -2.13 47.88
N HIS A 19 -11.17 -1.85 47.13
CA HIS A 19 -11.42 -0.47 46.70
C HIS A 19 -12.54 0.14 47.54
N THR A 20 -12.13 0.67 48.66
CA THR A 20 -12.96 1.55 49.50
C THR A 20 -13.42 2.75 48.64
N ASN A 21 -14.74 2.99 48.69
CA ASN A 21 -15.46 4.14 48.20
C ASN A 21 -14.86 5.49 48.70
N ALA A 22 -13.81 5.98 48.09
CA ALA A 22 -13.48 7.38 48.20
C ALA A 22 -14.34 8.14 47.16
N ARG A 23 -15.44 8.74 47.60
CA ARG A 23 -16.20 9.70 46.80
C ARG A 23 -15.23 10.83 46.40
N ALA A 24 -14.83 10.86 45.17
CA ALA A 24 -14.10 11.97 44.60
C ALA A 24 -14.93 13.24 44.78
N ALA A 25 -14.33 14.28 45.33
CA ALA A 25 -14.98 15.58 45.41
C ALA A 25 -15.37 16.06 44.01
N PRO A 26 -16.54 16.70 43.85
CA PRO A 26 -16.95 17.21 42.55
C PRO A 26 -15.89 18.22 42.04
N LEU A 27 -15.47 18.03 40.82
CA LEU A 27 -14.55 18.97 40.15
C LEU A 27 -15.19 20.36 40.11
N PRO A 28 -14.42 21.43 40.36
CA PRO A 28 -14.94 22.80 40.24
C PRO A 28 -15.44 23.00 38.79
N PRO A 29 -16.52 23.75 38.59
CA PRO A 29 -17.03 24.05 37.27
C PRO A 29 -15.94 24.75 36.45
N PRO A 30 -15.82 24.43 35.16
CA PRO A 30 -14.85 25.06 34.29
C PRO A 30 -15.10 26.59 34.28
N PRO A 31 -14.04 27.41 34.18
CA PRO A 31 -14.21 28.86 34.12
C PRO A 31 -15.14 29.20 32.96
N ARG A 32 -16.09 30.09 33.19
CA ARG A 32 -17.01 30.60 32.16
C ARG A 32 -16.21 31.48 31.19
N VAL A 33 -15.45 30.82 30.31
CA VAL A 33 -14.90 31.46 29.13
C VAL A 33 -16.09 31.79 28.23
N ARG A 34 -16.24 33.07 27.88
CA ARG A 34 -17.35 33.50 27.03
C ARG A 34 -17.41 32.63 25.78
N ALA A 35 -18.41 31.79 25.66
CA ALA A 35 -18.59 30.85 24.57
C ALA A 35 -18.50 31.50 23.18
N GLN A 36 -18.86 32.78 23.09
CA GLN A 36 -18.80 33.58 21.85
C GLN A 36 -17.37 33.81 21.33
N VAL A 37 -16.36 33.93 22.19
CA VAL A 37 -14.97 34.14 21.76
C VAL A 37 -14.41 32.82 21.21
N PHE A 38 -14.69 31.73 21.91
CA PHE A 38 -14.25 30.40 21.51
C PHE A 38 -14.82 29.95 20.15
N TRP A 39 -16.10 30.25 19.89
CA TRP A 39 -16.75 29.94 18.61
C TRP A 39 -16.24 30.84 17.47
N ARG A 40 -15.91 32.10 17.75
CA ARG A 40 -15.39 33.03 16.75
C ARG A 40 -13.96 32.68 16.32
N GLU A 41 -13.10 32.31 17.25
CA GLU A 41 -11.76 31.82 16.93
C GLU A 41 -11.78 30.49 16.20
N ARG A 42 -12.68 29.59 16.56
CA ARG A 42 -12.85 28.33 15.85
C ARG A 42 -13.37 28.50 14.42
N GLN A 43 -14.25 29.48 14.20
CA GLN A 43 -14.73 29.81 12.85
C GLN A 43 -13.64 30.49 12.01
N SER A 44 -12.79 31.35 12.58
CA SER A 44 -11.67 31.95 11.85
C SER A 44 -10.56 30.92 11.56
N PHE A 45 -10.36 29.94 12.41
CA PHE A 45 -9.45 28.82 12.16
C PHE A 45 -10.01 27.86 11.08
N LEU A 46 -11.33 27.74 10.98
CA LEU A 46 -12.01 26.91 9.95
C LEU A 46 -12.29 27.66 8.65
N MET A 47 -12.16 29.01 8.65
CA MET A 47 -12.43 29.89 7.51
C MET A 47 -11.27 30.85 7.23
N GLY A 48 -10.01 30.42 7.41
CA GLY A 48 -8.90 31.06 6.71
C GLY A 48 -9.20 31.12 5.22
N PRO A 49 -8.65 32.09 4.45
CA PRO A 49 -8.88 32.13 3.02
C PRO A 49 -8.54 30.73 2.49
N LYS A 50 -9.58 30.00 2.08
CA LYS A 50 -9.40 28.80 1.30
C LYS A 50 -8.76 29.23 -0.02
N GLU A 51 -7.43 29.35 -0.05
CA GLU A 51 -6.76 28.84 -1.22
C GLU A 51 -7.32 27.43 -1.35
N ARG A 52 -8.11 27.20 -2.37
CA ARG A 52 -8.52 25.86 -2.72
C ARG A 52 -7.20 25.15 -2.98
N GLU A 53 -6.73 24.41 -1.99
CA GLU A 53 -5.82 23.32 -2.29
C GLU A 53 -6.42 22.65 -3.51
N PRO A 54 -5.65 22.48 -4.59
CA PRO A 54 -6.17 21.80 -5.75
C PRO A 54 -6.82 20.55 -5.20
N ALA A 55 -8.15 20.44 -5.44
CA ALA A 55 -8.88 19.30 -4.93
C ALA A 55 -8.09 18.10 -5.41
N LEU A 56 -7.42 17.41 -4.48
CA LEU A 56 -6.75 16.17 -4.79
C LEU A 56 -7.77 15.39 -5.59
N PRO A 57 -7.47 14.99 -6.82
CA PRO A 57 -8.38 14.14 -7.54
C PRO A 57 -8.50 12.88 -6.67
N PHE A 58 -9.52 12.85 -5.83
CA PHE A 58 -9.85 11.69 -5.04
C PHE A 58 -10.43 10.68 -6.03
N ALA A 59 -9.55 10.10 -6.81
CA ALA A 59 -9.89 8.94 -7.59
C ALA A 59 -9.96 7.79 -6.60
N LEU A 60 -11.19 7.41 -6.23
CA LEU A 60 -11.42 6.19 -5.48
C LEU A 60 -11.17 5.02 -6.43
N ASP A 61 -9.91 4.68 -6.60
CA ASP A 61 -9.47 3.57 -7.43
C ASP A 61 -8.30 2.80 -6.79
N PHE A 62 -7.85 1.76 -7.47
CA PHE A 62 -6.80 0.87 -7.00
C PHE A 62 -5.38 1.46 -7.13
N TYR A 63 -5.21 2.54 -7.90
CA TYR A 63 -3.89 3.08 -8.18
C TYR A 63 -3.39 3.99 -7.07
N PRO A 64 -2.12 3.88 -6.66
CA PRO A 64 -1.55 4.71 -5.61
C PRO A 64 -1.40 6.17 -6.04
N LEU A 65 -1.37 7.06 -5.05
CA LEU A 65 -0.96 8.46 -5.26
C LEU A 65 0.56 8.51 -5.39
N GLU A 66 1.06 9.15 -6.46
CA GLU A 66 2.45 9.05 -6.90
C GLU A 66 3.35 10.20 -6.46
N ALA A 67 2.75 11.34 -6.05
CA ALA A 67 3.51 12.52 -5.71
C ALA A 67 4.32 12.35 -4.41
N PRO A 68 5.48 13.03 -4.28
CA PRO A 68 6.38 12.90 -3.13
C PRO A 68 5.72 13.26 -1.80
N GLU A 69 4.67 14.08 -1.81
CA GLU A 69 3.87 14.42 -0.63
C GLU A 69 3.09 13.23 -0.07
N PHE A 70 2.76 12.25 -0.92
CA PHE A 70 1.95 11.10 -0.56
C PHE A 70 2.75 9.82 -0.36
N THR A 71 3.89 9.70 -1.06
CA THR A 71 4.66 8.46 -1.00
C THR A 71 6.16 8.66 -1.08
N ARG A 72 6.89 7.95 -0.22
CA ARG A 72 8.35 7.94 -0.24
C ARG A 72 8.93 7.09 -1.36
N ILE A 73 8.11 6.32 -2.06
CA ILE A 73 8.51 5.54 -3.24
C ILE A 73 8.19 6.28 -4.55
N HIS A 74 7.96 7.61 -4.53
CA HIS A 74 7.72 8.41 -5.73
C HIS A 74 8.77 8.22 -6.85
N PRO A 75 10.08 7.94 -6.57
CA PRO A 75 11.05 7.70 -7.65
C PRO A 75 10.72 6.46 -8.50
N PHE A 76 9.95 5.49 -7.96
CA PHE A 76 9.45 4.37 -8.75
C PHE A 76 8.58 4.85 -9.92
N PHE A 77 7.64 5.75 -9.65
CA PHE A 77 6.72 6.28 -10.67
C PHE A 77 7.43 7.19 -11.67
N GLU A 78 8.40 7.99 -11.21
CA GLU A 78 9.26 8.79 -12.09
C GLU A 78 10.08 7.92 -13.05
N ASN A 79 10.63 6.82 -12.55
CA ASN A 79 11.35 5.85 -13.36
C ASN A 79 10.40 5.12 -14.33
N LEU A 80 9.19 4.80 -13.88
CA LEU A 80 8.19 4.15 -14.70
C LEU A 80 7.77 5.03 -15.89
N ARG A 81 7.62 6.36 -15.70
CA ARG A 81 7.42 7.33 -16.80
C ARG A 81 8.54 7.31 -17.85
N LYS A 82 9.73 6.93 -17.45
CA LYS A 82 10.88 6.72 -18.33
C LYS A 82 10.97 5.29 -18.88
N ALA A 83 9.87 4.53 -18.78
CA ALA A 83 9.78 3.13 -19.13
C ALA A 83 10.85 2.25 -18.45
N ARG A 84 11.22 2.58 -17.20
CA ARG A 84 12.12 1.80 -16.35
C ARG A 84 11.34 1.17 -15.21
N LEU A 85 11.33 -0.16 -15.16
CA LEU A 85 10.82 -0.89 -14.00
C LEU A 85 11.93 -0.94 -12.95
N THR A 86 11.71 -0.38 -11.78
CA THR A 86 12.74 -0.28 -10.74
C THR A 86 12.23 -0.82 -9.42
N THR A 87 13.14 -1.20 -8.55
CA THR A 87 12.84 -1.55 -7.17
C THR A 87 13.98 -1.12 -6.24
N THR A 88 13.89 -1.46 -4.97
CA THR A 88 14.91 -1.15 -3.99
C THR A 88 15.67 -2.40 -3.55
N LYS A 89 17.00 -2.26 -3.43
CA LYS A 89 17.92 -3.26 -2.89
C LYS A 89 18.55 -2.72 -1.62
N CYS A 90 18.61 -3.53 -0.59
CA CYS A 90 19.26 -3.15 0.66
C CYS A 90 20.79 -3.21 0.52
N THR A 91 21.48 -2.09 0.78
CA THR A 91 22.94 -2.02 0.72
C THR A 91 23.59 -2.77 1.87
N LYS A 92 22.86 -2.94 3.01
CA LYS A 92 23.39 -3.63 4.19
C LYS A 92 23.36 -5.16 4.09
N CYS A 93 22.26 -5.74 3.57
CA CYS A 93 22.09 -7.20 3.52
C CYS A 93 21.91 -7.76 2.10
N GLY A 94 21.96 -6.92 1.07
CA GLY A 94 21.84 -7.31 -0.33
C GLY A 94 20.45 -7.75 -0.78
N ALA A 95 19.45 -7.76 0.10
CA ALA A 95 18.11 -8.23 -0.24
C ALA A 95 17.41 -7.28 -1.21
N VAL A 96 16.85 -7.85 -2.27
CA VAL A 96 16.01 -7.16 -3.25
C VAL A 96 14.55 -7.44 -2.93
N HIS A 97 13.70 -6.43 -3.00
CA HIS A 97 12.30 -6.55 -2.63
C HIS A 97 11.39 -6.06 -3.77
N TRP A 98 10.38 -6.82 -4.08
CA TRP A 98 9.23 -6.39 -4.85
C TRP A 98 8.01 -6.33 -3.89
N GLN A 99 7.32 -5.20 -3.77
CA GLN A 99 7.48 -3.88 -4.38
C GLN A 99 8.60 -3.07 -3.71
N PRO A 100 8.96 -1.86 -4.28
CA PRO A 100 9.95 -0.97 -3.65
C PRO A 100 9.60 -0.70 -2.18
N ARG A 101 10.62 -0.69 -1.33
CA ARG A 101 10.49 -0.46 0.12
C ARG A 101 11.27 0.77 0.53
N VAL A 102 10.90 1.38 1.65
CA VAL A 102 11.64 2.48 2.29
C VAL A 102 12.47 2.01 3.49
N VAL A 103 12.18 0.79 3.96
CA VAL A 103 12.94 0.08 5.00
C VAL A 103 13.02 -1.38 4.59
N CYS A 104 14.18 -1.98 4.75
CA CYS A 104 14.40 -3.39 4.46
C CYS A 104 13.69 -4.29 5.47
N PRO A 105 12.74 -5.15 5.07
CA PRO A 105 12.03 -6.02 6.01
C PRO A 105 12.91 -7.16 6.56
N LYS A 106 14.08 -7.43 5.94
CA LYS A 106 15.01 -8.48 6.39
C LYS A 106 15.92 -8.02 7.53
N CYS A 107 16.40 -6.78 7.50
CA CYS A 107 17.39 -6.29 8.47
C CYS A 107 17.04 -4.92 9.07
N ASN A 108 15.85 -4.38 8.81
CA ASN A 108 15.33 -3.11 9.29
C ASN A 108 16.22 -1.88 8.96
N SER A 109 17.11 -2.00 7.97
CA SER A 109 17.92 -0.88 7.50
C SER A 109 17.12 0.00 6.56
N ASP A 110 17.33 1.30 6.62
CA ASP A 110 16.83 2.33 5.70
C ASP A 110 17.79 2.63 4.55
N SER A 111 18.97 2.00 4.56
CA SER A 111 19.99 2.14 3.52
C SER A 111 19.63 1.29 2.31
N LEU A 112 18.85 1.89 1.41
CA LEU A 112 18.33 1.25 0.20
C LEU A 112 18.81 2.00 -1.05
N GLU A 113 19.17 1.27 -2.08
CA GLU A 113 19.51 1.80 -3.40
C GLU A 113 18.46 1.40 -4.43
N TRP A 114 18.22 2.27 -5.43
CA TRP A 114 17.34 1.96 -6.55
C TRP A 114 18.08 1.14 -7.59
N ILE A 115 17.48 0.04 -8.01
CA ILE A 115 18.01 -0.82 -9.08
C ILE A 115 16.97 -1.00 -10.18
N ASP A 116 17.43 -1.19 -11.41
CA ASP A 116 16.58 -1.56 -12.53
C ASP A 116 16.23 -3.05 -12.47
N LEU A 117 14.99 -3.35 -12.84
CA LEU A 117 14.50 -4.70 -13.05
C LEU A 117 14.38 -4.98 -14.56
N PRO A 118 14.46 -6.26 -14.97
CA PRO A 118 14.19 -6.67 -16.33
C PRO A 118 12.80 -6.23 -16.79
N LYS A 119 12.69 -5.84 -18.05
CA LYS A 119 11.40 -5.48 -18.69
C LYS A 119 10.71 -6.69 -19.31
N GLU A 120 11.35 -7.83 -19.29
CA GLU A 120 10.87 -9.09 -19.85
C GLU A 120 10.67 -10.13 -18.75
N GLY A 121 9.73 -11.01 -18.96
CA GLY A 121 9.46 -12.12 -18.06
C GLY A 121 8.64 -13.21 -18.75
N GLU A 122 8.26 -14.19 -17.97
CA GLU A 122 7.41 -15.30 -18.37
C GLU A 122 6.14 -15.32 -17.54
N LEU A 123 5.04 -15.65 -18.17
CA LEU A 123 3.74 -15.78 -17.52
C LEU A 123 3.72 -17.04 -16.67
N PHE A 124 3.86 -16.90 -15.36
CA PHE A 124 3.91 -18.00 -14.40
C PHE A 124 2.51 -18.57 -14.10
N ALA A 125 1.54 -17.69 -13.95
CA ALA A 125 0.13 -18.02 -13.74
C ALA A 125 -0.73 -16.86 -14.20
N PHE A 126 -1.98 -17.12 -14.59
CA PHE A 126 -2.92 -16.07 -14.97
C PHE A 126 -4.37 -16.50 -14.76
N THR A 127 -5.24 -15.51 -14.66
CA THR A 127 -6.69 -15.69 -14.57
C THR A 127 -7.41 -14.54 -15.25
N GLU A 128 -8.64 -14.78 -15.68
CA GLU A 128 -9.52 -13.74 -16.20
C GLU A 128 -10.45 -13.24 -15.10
N VAL A 129 -10.47 -11.94 -14.89
CA VAL A 129 -11.38 -11.28 -13.97
C VAL A 129 -12.65 -10.91 -14.74
N ARG A 130 -13.76 -11.61 -14.45
CA ARG A 130 -15.08 -11.41 -15.09
C ARG A 130 -16.06 -10.67 -14.18
N ALA A 131 -15.87 -10.75 -12.88
CA ALA A 131 -16.69 -10.10 -11.87
C ALA A 131 -15.85 -9.80 -10.61
N GLY A 132 -16.35 -8.91 -9.74
CA GLY A 132 -15.64 -8.56 -8.50
C GLY A 132 -14.34 -7.79 -8.73
N ALA A 133 -14.26 -7.02 -9.81
CA ALA A 133 -13.10 -6.19 -10.09
C ALA A 133 -12.87 -5.17 -8.97
N PRO A 134 -11.60 -4.81 -8.69
CA PRO A 134 -11.29 -3.72 -7.78
C PRO A 134 -11.91 -2.41 -8.22
N ILE A 135 -12.13 -1.49 -7.27
CA ILE A 135 -12.67 -0.16 -7.53
C ILE A 135 -11.83 0.55 -8.61
N GLY A 136 -12.51 1.08 -9.63
CA GLY A 136 -11.88 1.72 -10.79
C GLY A 136 -11.65 0.80 -11.99
N PHE A 137 -11.82 -0.52 -11.83
CA PHE A 137 -11.67 -1.50 -12.92
C PHE A 137 -13.00 -2.13 -13.36
N GLU A 138 -14.13 -1.70 -12.80
CA GLU A 138 -15.45 -2.32 -13.04
C GLU A 138 -15.85 -2.23 -14.51
N LYS A 139 -15.41 -1.18 -15.21
CA LYS A 139 -15.69 -0.97 -16.64
C LYS A 139 -14.75 -1.74 -17.56
N ASP A 140 -13.66 -2.29 -17.02
CA ASP A 140 -12.62 -2.94 -17.79
C ASP A 140 -12.84 -4.45 -17.91
N VAL A 141 -13.76 -5.02 -17.14
CA VAL A 141 -14.04 -6.47 -17.19
C VAL A 141 -14.65 -6.86 -18.55
N PRO A 142 -14.25 -7.99 -19.11
CA PRO A 142 -13.25 -8.92 -18.61
C PRO A 142 -11.82 -8.48 -18.91
N PHE A 143 -10.91 -8.70 -17.96
CA PHE A 143 -9.47 -8.48 -18.18
C PHE A 143 -8.65 -9.63 -17.59
N VAL A 144 -7.43 -9.81 -18.09
CA VAL A 144 -6.52 -10.83 -17.57
C VAL A 144 -5.55 -10.20 -16.57
N THR A 145 -5.37 -10.86 -15.44
CA THR A 145 -4.30 -10.60 -14.48
C THR A 145 -3.42 -11.83 -14.35
N GLY A 146 -2.13 -11.65 -14.14
CA GLY A 146 -1.19 -12.75 -14.06
C GLY A 146 -0.03 -12.49 -13.13
N LEU A 147 0.64 -13.57 -12.75
CA LEU A 147 1.95 -13.54 -12.11
C LEU A 147 3.01 -13.64 -13.21
N VAL A 148 3.90 -12.67 -13.25
CA VAL A 148 5.02 -12.60 -14.18
C VAL A 148 6.30 -12.88 -13.42
N HIS A 149 7.03 -13.91 -13.83
CA HIS A 149 8.38 -14.18 -13.35
C HIS A 149 9.38 -13.37 -14.19
N LEU A 150 10.02 -12.39 -13.57
CA LEU A 150 10.96 -11.52 -14.28
C LEU A 150 12.24 -12.28 -14.63
N LYS A 151 12.66 -12.15 -15.90
CA LYS A 151 13.80 -12.85 -16.47
C LYS A 151 15.08 -12.64 -15.67
N GLY A 152 15.72 -13.75 -15.24
CA GLY A 152 16.99 -13.70 -14.51
C GLY A 152 16.88 -13.18 -13.06
N THR A 153 15.71 -13.19 -12.48
CA THR A 153 15.47 -12.83 -11.07
C THR A 153 14.57 -13.86 -10.40
N GLU A 154 14.49 -13.82 -9.08
CA GLU A 154 13.52 -14.61 -8.28
C GLU A 154 12.21 -13.83 -8.06
N ILE A 155 12.01 -12.72 -8.77
CA ILE A 155 10.85 -11.85 -8.55
C ILE A 155 9.67 -12.35 -9.36
N LEU A 156 8.58 -12.65 -8.62
CA LEU A 156 7.23 -12.82 -9.15
C LEU A 156 6.43 -11.56 -8.85
N LEU A 157 5.89 -10.93 -9.87
CA LEU A 157 5.04 -9.76 -9.72
C LEU A 157 3.66 -9.97 -10.32
N THR A 158 2.66 -9.42 -9.66
CA THR A 158 1.28 -9.40 -10.19
C THR A 158 1.11 -8.22 -11.12
N ALA A 159 0.59 -8.46 -12.31
CA ALA A 159 0.29 -7.42 -13.27
C ALA A 159 -0.93 -7.78 -14.13
N ARG A 160 -1.59 -6.75 -14.67
CA ARG A 160 -2.57 -6.93 -15.74
C ARG A 160 -1.84 -7.29 -17.03
N ILE A 161 -2.41 -8.23 -17.79
CA ILE A 161 -1.89 -8.69 -19.09
C ILE A 161 -2.76 -8.07 -20.18
N ASP A 162 -2.16 -7.21 -20.98
CA ASP A 162 -2.84 -6.55 -22.10
C ASP A 162 -2.45 -7.19 -23.43
N GLY A 163 -3.28 -6.97 -24.45
CA GLY A 163 -2.94 -7.33 -25.84
C GLY A 163 -3.23 -8.75 -26.26
N ALA A 164 -3.75 -9.59 -25.35
CA ALA A 164 -4.21 -10.94 -25.70
C ALA A 164 -5.51 -11.28 -24.96
N LYS A 165 -6.31 -12.15 -25.57
CA LYS A 165 -7.46 -12.77 -24.93
C LYS A 165 -7.00 -13.91 -24.01
N TYR A 166 -7.78 -14.22 -22.99
CA TYR A 166 -7.48 -15.28 -22.02
C TYR A 166 -7.19 -16.63 -22.71
N GLU A 167 -7.99 -16.99 -23.73
CA GLU A 167 -7.89 -18.27 -24.42
C GLU A 167 -6.61 -18.40 -25.28
N ALA A 168 -5.97 -17.28 -25.61
CA ALA A 168 -4.74 -17.27 -26.41
C ALA A 168 -3.48 -17.38 -25.54
N LEU A 169 -3.60 -17.15 -24.24
CA LEU A 169 -2.46 -17.16 -23.32
C LEU A 169 -2.15 -18.56 -22.79
N LYS A 170 -0.86 -18.80 -22.56
CA LYS A 170 -0.35 -20.04 -21.96
C LYS A 170 0.67 -19.72 -20.88
N ILE A 171 0.76 -20.58 -19.86
CA ILE A 171 1.83 -20.53 -18.88
C ILE A 171 3.17 -20.74 -19.63
N GLY A 172 4.16 -19.91 -19.31
CA GLY A 172 5.45 -19.87 -20.00
C GLY A 172 5.51 -18.88 -21.16
N ASP A 173 4.40 -18.23 -21.55
CA ASP A 173 4.44 -17.20 -22.60
C ASP A 173 5.37 -16.06 -22.18
N ARG A 174 6.21 -15.64 -23.11
CA ARG A 174 7.09 -14.47 -22.90
C ARG A 174 6.26 -13.20 -22.94
N VAL A 175 6.48 -12.37 -21.95
CA VAL A 175 5.79 -11.08 -21.80
C VAL A 175 6.79 -9.95 -21.59
N HIS A 176 6.41 -8.75 -22.01
CA HIS A 176 7.23 -7.55 -21.86
C HIS A 176 6.47 -6.44 -21.13
N LEU A 177 7.21 -5.57 -20.47
CA LEU A 177 6.71 -4.40 -19.77
C LEU A 177 6.00 -3.45 -20.73
N LYS A 178 4.79 -3.04 -20.37
CA LYS A 178 4.03 -1.96 -20.99
C LYS A 178 3.70 -0.91 -19.94
N VAL A 179 4.15 0.31 -20.13
CA VAL A 179 3.75 1.44 -19.28
C VAL A 179 2.47 2.03 -19.82
N VAL A 180 1.53 2.33 -18.95
CA VAL A 180 0.24 2.96 -19.29
C VAL A 180 0.08 4.25 -18.50
N ASP A 181 -0.32 5.31 -19.22
CA ASP A 181 -0.74 6.56 -18.62
C ASP A 181 -2.23 6.44 -18.24
N LEU A 182 -2.54 6.85 -17.01
CA LEU A 182 -3.90 6.92 -16.53
C LEU A 182 -4.52 8.28 -16.89
N PRO A 183 -5.86 8.38 -17.00
CA PRO A 183 -6.53 9.61 -17.42
C PRO A 183 -6.25 10.84 -16.55
N ASP A 184 -5.82 10.64 -15.32
CA ASP A 184 -5.49 11.69 -14.34
C ASP A 184 -3.98 12.03 -14.30
N GLY A 185 -3.18 11.46 -15.21
CA GLY A 185 -1.73 11.70 -15.32
C GLY A 185 -0.87 10.83 -14.43
N ARG A 186 -1.48 9.90 -13.66
CA ARG A 186 -0.72 8.83 -13.01
C ARG A 186 -0.23 7.81 -14.03
N VAL A 187 0.76 7.00 -13.67
CA VAL A 187 1.30 5.95 -14.53
C VAL A 187 1.24 4.59 -13.83
N TRP A 188 1.05 3.55 -14.60
CA TRP A 188 1.13 2.20 -14.08
C TRP A 188 1.78 1.26 -15.07
N PHE A 189 2.15 0.08 -14.61
CA PHE A 189 2.74 -0.94 -15.45
C PHE A 189 1.74 -2.08 -15.72
N ARG A 190 1.86 -2.65 -16.89
CA ARG A 190 1.19 -3.86 -17.34
C ARG A 190 2.20 -4.71 -18.09
N PHE A 191 1.82 -5.90 -18.46
CA PHE A 191 2.62 -6.72 -19.36
C PHE A 191 1.80 -7.12 -20.59
N ALA A 192 2.48 -7.35 -21.68
CA ALA A 192 1.87 -7.83 -22.92
C ALA A 192 2.69 -9.01 -23.47
N PRO A 193 2.07 -10.03 -24.05
CA PRO A 193 2.80 -11.10 -24.72
C PRO A 193 3.52 -10.56 -25.97
N TRP A 194 4.59 -11.20 -26.34
CA TRP A 194 5.20 -10.98 -27.64
C TRP A 194 4.29 -11.61 -28.70
N VAL A 195 3.80 -10.79 -29.61
CA VAL A 195 2.99 -11.22 -30.77
C VAL A 195 3.90 -11.70 -31.88
#